data_60af2db664cd6204c057cd83e16793a7
#
_entry.id   60af2db664cd6204c057cd83e16793a7
#
_cell.length_a   1.000
_cell.length_b   1.000
_cell.length_c   1.000
_cell.angle_alpha   90.00
_cell.angle_beta   90.00
_cell.angle_gamma   90.00
#
_symmetry.space_group_name_H-M   'P 1'
#
loop_
_entity.id
_entity.type
_entity.pdbx_description
1 polymer ?
#
loop_
_entity_poly.entity_id
_entity_poly.type
_entity_poly.pdbx_seq_one_letter_code
_entity_poly.pdbx_strand_id
1 'polypeptide(L)'
;SMASPHIAVMSALVLEYLRDTYDLTDSQTHTVAEALIMSTAVPVEEPSGILYSPRKQGAGSANVYHAMISPAYLTAGNGAEQTPKISMGDDDNRTGVYRFSFQVNNLSDREQVYTLDGVALTDQVNLDYPGYTFMGETSRALGASVVFSAENGQLPKLYDVNGDGAVDMTDVQVLLDGVNGLEELSETVRRDLDLSGDGILDTADVQILFEKVSAGFTALDVVKVPANGTATVHVTVTLTDADKAYMDEYYENGIYVDGFVRLYAQSEDGVDLSLPFMGFYGNWSDSKVFDIGWYYEGQDVLCN
;
A
#
# COMPACT_ATOMS: atom_id res chain seq x y z
N SER A 1 -22.65 2.21 -12.97
CA SER A 1 -24.03 1.71 -12.83
C SER A 1 -24.10 0.19 -12.66
N MET A 2 -23.18 -0.58 -13.28
CA MET A 2 -23.14 -2.04 -13.12
C MET A 2 -22.40 -2.47 -11.85
N ALA A 3 -21.34 -1.80 -11.46
CA ALA A 3 -20.58 -2.13 -10.26
C ALA A 3 -21.32 -1.78 -8.95
N SER A 4 -22.08 -0.68 -8.93
CA SER A 4 -22.76 -0.18 -7.72
C SER A 4 -23.68 -1.23 -7.06
N PRO A 5 -24.59 -1.93 -7.77
CA PRO A 5 -25.40 -2.95 -7.12
C PRO A 5 -24.60 -4.15 -6.60
N HIS A 6 -23.47 -4.50 -7.24
CA HIS A 6 -22.58 -5.55 -6.71
C HIS A 6 -21.97 -5.15 -5.38
N ILE A 7 -21.44 -3.92 -5.29
CA ILE A 7 -20.89 -3.40 -4.03
C ILE A 7 -21.99 -3.28 -2.96
N ALA A 8 -23.19 -2.87 -3.31
CA ALA A 8 -24.29 -2.82 -2.35
C ALA A 8 -24.64 -4.20 -1.75
N VAL A 9 -24.66 -5.25 -2.57
CA VAL A 9 -24.87 -6.63 -2.08
C VAL A 9 -23.68 -7.10 -1.24
N MET A 10 -22.44 -6.86 -1.68
CA MET A 10 -21.25 -7.20 -0.89
C MET A 10 -21.28 -6.50 0.47
N SER A 11 -21.62 -5.20 0.50
CA SER A 11 -21.75 -4.44 1.75
C SER A 11 -22.79 -5.04 2.69
N ALA A 12 -23.94 -5.46 2.17
CA ALA A 12 -24.97 -6.09 2.99
C ALA A 12 -24.47 -7.41 3.62
N LEU A 13 -23.78 -8.25 2.85
CA LEU A 13 -23.20 -9.51 3.36
C LEU A 13 -22.11 -9.28 4.42
N VAL A 14 -21.20 -8.32 4.18
CA VAL A 14 -20.15 -8.00 5.15
C VAL A 14 -20.75 -7.41 6.43
N LEU A 15 -21.75 -6.52 6.32
CA LEU A 15 -22.46 -5.96 7.48
C LEU A 15 -23.17 -7.04 8.31
N GLU A 16 -23.84 -8.00 7.67
CA GLU A 16 -24.46 -9.11 8.36
C GLU A 16 -23.42 -9.96 9.09
N TYR A 17 -22.34 -10.35 8.38
CA TYR A 17 -21.25 -11.12 8.96
C TYR A 17 -20.61 -10.43 10.18
N LEU A 18 -20.34 -9.11 10.08
CA LEU A 18 -19.75 -8.35 11.19
C LEU A 18 -20.66 -8.30 12.42
N ARG A 19 -21.98 -8.13 12.23
CA ARG A 19 -22.96 -8.14 13.32
C ARG A 19 -23.07 -9.47 14.02
N ASP A 20 -22.92 -10.55 13.27
CA ASP A 20 -23.00 -11.92 13.82
C ASP A 20 -21.69 -12.35 14.50
N THR A 21 -20.56 -11.76 14.10
CA THR A 21 -19.24 -12.22 14.52
C THR A 21 -18.60 -11.34 15.60
N TYR A 22 -18.84 -10.02 15.53
CA TYR A 22 -18.15 -9.03 16.37
C TYR A 22 -19.16 -8.18 17.16
N ASP A 23 -18.80 -7.83 18.41
CA ASP A 23 -19.58 -6.89 19.24
C ASP A 23 -19.23 -5.44 18.89
N LEU A 24 -19.72 -4.98 17.75
CA LEU A 24 -19.53 -3.62 17.23
C LEU A 24 -20.83 -2.81 17.31
N THR A 25 -20.71 -1.51 17.57
CA THR A 25 -21.83 -0.59 17.42
C THR A 25 -22.21 -0.45 15.93
N ASP A 26 -23.43 -0.03 15.62
CA ASP A 26 -23.87 0.16 14.22
C ASP A 26 -22.93 1.09 13.44
N SER A 27 -22.48 2.19 14.05
CA SER A 27 -21.52 3.11 13.41
C SER A 27 -20.18 2.45 13.12
N GLN A 28 -19.63 1.69 14.07
CA GLN A 28 -18.38 0.95 13.90
C GLN A 28 -18.53 -0.12 12.80
N THR A 29 -19.65 -0.85 12.80
CA THR A 29 -19.92 -1.89 11.81
C THR A 29 -19.88 -1.33 10.39
N HIS A 30 -20.45 -0.16 10.13
CA HIS A 30 -20.41 0.48 8.83
C HIS A 30 -18.99 0.90 8.42
N THR A 31 -18.25 1.52 9.32
CA THR A 31 -16.86 1.95 9.08
C THR A 31 -15.95 0.75 8.80
N VAL A 32 -16.09 -0.31 9.61
CA VAL A 32 -15.28 -1.53 9.44
C VAL A 32 -15.65 -2.26 8.15
N ALA A 33 -16.94 -2.33 7.80
CA ALA A 33 -17.38 -2.96 6.54
C ALA A 33 -16.81 -2.25 5.31
N GLU A 34 -16.87 -0.91 5.28
CA GLU A 34 -16.25 -0.12 4.20
C GLU A 34 -14.74 -0.37 4.13
N ALA A 35 -14.06 -0.31 5.28
CA ALA A 35 -12.63 -0.52 5.36
C ALA A 35 -12.21 -1.93 4.92
N LEU A 36 -12.94 -2.97 5.31
CA LEU A 36 -12.68 -4.35 4.90
C LEU A 36 -12.85 -4.53 3.39
N ILE A 37 -13.96 -4.04 2.80
CA ILE A 37 -14.21 -4.16 1.36
C ILE A 37 -13.13 -3.46 0.55
N MET A 38 -12.69 -2.28 0.98
CA MET A 38 -11.65 -1.54 0.26
C MET A 38 -10.26 -2.10 0.51
N SER A 39 -9.92 -2.45 1.76
CA SER A 39 -8.58 -2.94 2.10
C SER A 39 -8.26 -4.30 1.49
N THR A 40 -9.26 -5.16 1.33
CA THR A 40 -9.10 -6.50 0.73
C THR A 40 -9.36 -6.54 -0.77
N ALA A 41 -9.66 -5.39 -1.38
CA ALA A 41 -9.75 -5.28 -2.83
C ALA A 41 -8.36 -5.47 -3.46
N VAL A 42 -8.33 -6.22 -4.56
CA VAL A 42 -7.08 -6.55 -5.26
C VAL A 42 -6.83 -5.54 -6.37
N PRO A 43 -5.75 -4.75 -6.30
CA PRO A 43 -5.37 -3.86 -7.40
C PRO A 43 -5.17 -4.62 -8.71
N VAL A 44 -5.75 -4.12 -9.80
CA VAL A 44 -5.77 -4.75 -11.12
C VAL A 44 -4.67 -4.15 -11.98
N GLU A 45 -3.98 -5.01 -12.73
CA GLU A 45 -2.94 -4.62 -13.69
C GLU A 45 -3.49 -4.34 -15.08
N GLU A 46 -2.87 -3.42 -15.77
CA GLU A 46 -3.02 -3.21 -17.22
C GLU A 46 -2.36 -4.39 -17.97
N PRO A 47 -2.67 -4.57 -19.26
CA PRO A 47 -1.99 -5.58 -20.08
C PRO A 47 -0.47 -5.44 -20.14
N SER A 48 0.06 -4.29 -19.79
CA SER A 48 1.50 -4.00 -19.66
C SER A 48 2.15 -4.57 -18.40
N GLY A 49 1.35 -5.06 -17.43
CA GLY A 49 1.80 -5.47 -16.10
C GLY A 49 1.96 -4.32 -15.10
N ILE A 50 1.61 -3.09 -15.49
CA ILE A 50 1.56 -1.93 -14.58
C ILE A 50 0.16 -1.84 -13.97
N LEU A 51 0.05 -1.50 -12.69
CA LEU A 51 -1.24 -1.31 -12.06
C LEU A 51 -2.03 -0.14 -12.69
N TYR A 52 -3.33 -0.30 -12.85
CA TYR A 52 -4.19 0.84 -13.11
C TYR A 52 -4.11 1.83 -11.95
N SER A 53 -4.11 3.13 -12.28
CA SER A 53 -4.18 4.20 -11.28
C SER A 53 -5.41 4.03 -10.36
N PRO A 54 -5.30 4.32 -9.04
CA PRO A 54 -6.45 4.39 -8.14
C PRO A 54 -7.59 5.29 -8.64
N ARG A 55 -7.30 6.32 -9.43
CA ARG A 55 -8.30 7.20 -10.05
C ARG A 55 -9.18 6.46 -11.07
N LYS A 56 -8.69 5.34 -11.62
CA LYS A 56 -9.42 4.50 -12.60
C LYS A 56 -10.12 3.31 -11.96
N GLN A 57 -9.47 2.68 -10.97
CA GLN A 57 -9.97 1.44 -10.37
C GLN A 57 -10.43 1.57 -8.91
N GLY A 58 -10.24 2.73 -8.25
CA GLY A 58 -10.45 2.85 -6.80
C GLY A 58 -9.47 1.99 -6.03
N ALA A 59 -9.95 1.19 -5.09
CA ALA A 59 -9.14 0.24 -4.34
C ALA A 59 -8.79 -1.03 -5.13
N GLY A 60 -9.47 -1.31 -6.24
CA GLY A 60 -9.27 -2.51 -7.04
C GLY A 60 -10.52 -3.38 -7.21
N SER A 61 -10.33 -4.64 -7.54
CA SER A 61 -11.39 -5.64 -7.66
C SER A 61 -11.83 -6.12 -6.27
N ALA A 62 -13.08 -5.81 -5.89
CA ALA A 62 -13.62 -6.20 -4.59
C ALA A 62 -13.83 -7.72 -4.50
N ASN A 63 -13.51 -8.29 -3.33
CA ASN A 63 -13.70 -9.70 -3.02
C ASN A 63 -14.45 -9.84 -1.69
N VAL A 64 -15.74 -10.20 -1.77
CA VAL A 64 -16.60 -10.31 -0.59
C VAL A 64 -16.12 -11.38 0.39
N TYR A 65 -15.58 -12.49 -0.12
CA TYR A 65 -15.05 -13.57 0.73
C TYR A 65 -13.84 -13.07 1.53
N HIS A 66 -12.88 -12.42 0.88
CA HIS A 66 -11.73 -11.83 1.58
C HIS A 66 -12.17 -10.78 2.60
N ALA A 67 -13.15 -9.93 2.26
CA ALA A 67 -13.67 -8.92 3.19
C ALA A 67 -14.33 -9.53 4.43
N MET A 68 -14.94 -10.71 4.31
CA MET A 68 -15.56 -11.40 5.45
C MET A 68 -14.54 -12.14 6.31
N ILE A 69 -13.55 -12.82 5.72
CA ILE A 69 -12.59 -13.63 6.47
C ILE A 69 -11.35 -12.87 6.94
N SER A 70 -11.12 -11.65 6.41
CA SER A 70 -9.92 -10.88 6.79
C SER A 70 -9.92 -10.57 8.28
N PRO A 71 -8.85 -10.94 9.01
CA PRO A 71 -8.70 -10.59 10.41
C PRO A 71 -8.33 -9.11 10.60
N ALA A 72 -7.97 -8.38 9.54
CA ALA A 72 -7.51 -7.01 9.65
C ALA A 72 -7.99 -6.11 8.49
N TYR A 73 -7.97 -4.82 8.72
CA TYR A 73 -8.32 -3.79 7.74
C TYR A 73 -7.47 -2.53 7.93
N LEU A 74 -7.43 -1.69 6.90
CA LEU A 74 -6.64 -0.46 6.87
C LEU A 74 -7.52 0.77 6.99
N THR A 75 -7.03 1.76 7.75
CA THR A 75 -7.65 3.10 7.83
C THR A 75 -6.57 4.17 7.82
N ALA A 76 -6.93 5.34 7.33
CA ALA A 76 -6.13 6.56 7.42
C ALA A 76 -6.97 7.69 8.03
N GLY A 77 -6.32 8.70 8.58
CA GLY A 77 -6.99 9.77 9.31
C GLY A 77 -7.19 9.46 10.79
N ASN A 78 -7.86 10.36 11.50
CA ASN A 78 -8.05 10.31 12.95
C ASN A 78 -9.54 10.33 13.33
N GLY A 79 -9.90 9.51 14.30
CA GLY A 79 -11.23 9.52 14.89
C GLY A 79 -12.37 9.23 13.90
N ALA A 80 -13.36 10.10 13.81
CA ALA A 80 -14.55 9.90 12.95
C ALA A 80 -14.29 10.10 11.45
N GLU A 81 -13.11 10.63 11.08
CA GLU A 81 -12.72 10.86 9.69
C GLU A 81 -11.82 9.75 9.13
N GLN A 82 -11.79 8.59 9.78
CA GLN A 82 -11.04 7.44 9.28
C GLN A 82 -11.62 6.97 7.95
N THR A 83 -10.73 6.85 6.96
CA THR A 83 -11.09 6.40 5.61
C THR A 83 -10.09 5.33 5.14
N PRO A 84 -10.52 4.35 4.33
CA PRO A 84 -9.61 3.35 3.76
C PRO A 84 -8.92 3.85 2.47
N LYS A 85 -8.49 5.10 2.46
CA LYS A 85 -7.76 5.75 1.36
C LYS A 85 -6.95 6.95 1.87
N ILE A 86 -5.91 7.33 1.15
CA ILE A 86 -5.04 8.46 1.47
C ILE A 86 -5.22 9.57 0.44
N SER A 87 -5.46 10.80 0.93
CA SER A 87 -5.32 12.03 0.15
C SER A 87 -4.11 12.80 0.67
N MET A 88 -3.08 12.95 -0.17
CA MET A 88 -1.83 13.61 0.19
C MET A 88 -1.87 15.12 -0.07
N GLY A 89 -2.91 15.62 -0.79
CA GLY A 89 -3.01 17.02 -1.19
C GLY A 89 -2.04 17.41 -2.31
N ASP A 90 -1.83 18.73 -2.43
CA ASP A 90 -1.00 19.34 -3.45
C ASP A 90 0.46 19.50 -2.96
N ASP A 91 1.40 19.30 -3.86
CA ASP A 91 2.82 19.61 -3.70
C ASP A 91 3.15 20.89 -4.51
N ASP A 92 2.68 22.04 -4.02
CA ASP A 92 2.78 23.34 -4.70
C ASP A 92 4.21 23.69 -5.13
N ASN A 93 5.20 23.25 -4.39
CA ASN A 93 6.60 23.53 -4.64
C ASN A 93 7.31 22.44 -5.46
N ARG A 94 6.56 21.45 -5.94
CA ARG A 94 7.10 20.30 -6.70
C ARG A 94 8.31 19.64 -6.05
N THR A 95 8.23 19.47 -4.73
CA THR A 95 9.30 18.82 -3.97
C THR A 95 9.45 17.35 -4.33
N GLY A 96 8.36 16.71 -4.75
CA GLY A 96 8.29 15.29 -5.02
C GLY A 96 8.36 14.42 -3.76
N VAL A 97 8.05 15.00 -2.59
CA VAL A 97 8.08 14.28 -1.31
C VAL A 97 6.72 14.32 -0.64
N TYR A 98 6.11 13.16 -0.50
CA TYR A 98 4.81 13.00 0.14
C TYR A 98 4.95 12.18 1.41
N ARG A 99 4.24 12.60 2.47
CA ARG A 99 4.23 11.91 3.76
C ARG A 99 2.82 11.71 4.23
N PHE A 100 2.53 10.49 4.67
CA PHE A 100 1.25 10.13 5.26
C PHE A 100 1.43 8.99 6.26
N SER A 101 0.37 8.68 6.97
CA SER A 101 0.33 7.51 7.85
C SER A 101 -0.99 6.78 7.70
N PHE A 102 -0.98 5.51 8.02
CA PHE A 102 -2.16 4.67 8.07
C PHE A 102 -2.10 3.71 9.25
N GLN A 103 -3.22 3.14 9.59
CA GLN A 103 -3.36 2.18 10.66
C GLN A 103 -3.75 0.82 10.10
N VAL A 104 -3.12 -0.22 10.62
CA VAL A 104 -3.54 -1.61 10.44
C VAL A 104 -4.28 -2.01 11.70
N ASN A 105 -5.57 -2.30 11.56
CA ASN A 105 -6.46 -2.64 12.67
C ASN A 105 -6.73 -4.14 12.64
N ASN A 106 -6.46 -4.84 13.73
CA ASN A 106 -6.61 -6.29 13.86
C ASN A 106 -7.86 -6.61 14.69
N LEU A 107 -8.80 -7.33 14.11
CA LEU A 107 -10.04 -7.78 14.73
C LEU A 107 -9.90 -9.14 15.42
N SER A 108 -8.82 -9.87 15.14
CA SER A 108 -8.63 -11.22 15.66
C SER A 108 -7.97 -11.22 17.04
N ASP A 109 -8.09 -12.35 17.72
CA ASP A 109 -7.47 -12.61 19.03
C ASP A 109 -6.00 -13.10 18.92
N ARG A 110 -5.41 -13.04 17.72
CA ARG A 110 -4.03 -13.38 17.42
C ARG A 110 -3.29 -12.22 16.78
N GLU A 111 -1.97 -12.18 16.96
CA GLU A 111 -1.11 -11.24 16.26
C GLU A 111 -1.17 -11.49 14.74
N GLN A 112 -1.29 -10.42 13.97
CA GLN A 112 -1.20 -10.45 12.52
C GLN A 112 0.12 -9.82 12.06
N VAL A 113 0.75 -10.43 11.05
CA VAL A 113 2.05 -10.01 10.53
C VAL A 113 1.93 -9.77 9.03
N TYR A 114 2.39 -8.62 8.58
CA TYR A 114 2.37 -8.26 7.16
C TYR A 114 3.73 -7.74 6.72
N THR A 115 4.16 -8.12 5.52
CA THR A 115 5.23 -7.41 4.82
C THR A 115 4.65 -6.26 4.01
N LEU A 116 5.44 -5.21 3.85
CA LEU A 116 5.03 -3.96 3.23
C LEU A 116 5.71 -3.77 1.88
N ASP A 117 4.95 -3.31 0.90
CA ASP A 117 5.42 -2.88 -0.40
C ASP A 117 4.63 -1.66 -0.87
N GLY A 118 5.22 -0.83 -1.72
CA GLY A 118 4.58 0.37 -2.22
C GLY A 118 4.92 0.65 -3.67
N VAL A 119 3.92 1.05 -4.44
CA VAL A 119 4.08 1.45 -5.83
C VAL A 119 3.49 2.84 -6.05
N ALA A 120 4.27 3.72 -6.67
CA ALA A 120 3.83 5.04 -7.10
C ALA A 120 3.64 5.08 -8.62
N LEU A 121 2.59 5.73 -9.04
CA LEU A 121 2.12 5.81 -10.43
C LEU A 121 1.83 7.25 -10.81
N THR A 122 1.85 7.51 -12.11
CA THR A 122 1.29 8.71 -12.74
C THR A 122 0.70 8.34 -14.10
N ASP A 123 0.19 9.31 -14.85
CA ASP A 123 -0.29 9.05 -16.21
C ASP A 123 0.88 8.96 -17.21
N GLN A 124 0.79 8.01 -18.11
CA GLN A 124 1.66 7.94 -19.28
C GLN A 124 1.23 9.00 -20.30
N VAL A 125 2.16 9.81 -20.77
CA VAL A 125 1.89 10.74 -21.88
C VAL A 125 1.67 9.96 -23.18
N ASN A 126 0.72 10.42 -24.00
CA ASN A 126 0.53 9.94 -25.36
C ASN A 126 1.14 10.94 -26.35
N LEU A 127 2.14 10.50 -27.11
CA LEU A 127 2.88 11.28 -28.11
C LEU A 127 2.57 10.84 -29.55
N ASP A 128 1.51 10.08 -29.78
CA ASP A 128 1.17 9.52 -31.10
C ASP A 128 0.79 10.62 -32.12
N TYR A 129 0.48 11.82 -31.63
CA TYR A 129 0.08 12.94 -32.46
C TYR A 129 1.17 14.03 -32.46
N PRO A 130 1.96 14.20 -33.55
CA PRO A 130 3.01 15.20 -33.62
C PRO A 130 2.50 16.62 -33.33
N GLY A 131 3.17 17.32 -32.43
CA GLY A 131 2.83 18.68 -32.00
C GLY A 131 1.75 18.79 -30.93
N TYR A 132 1.25 17.66 -30.42
CA TYR A 132 0.29 17.63 -29.32
C TYR A 132 0.75 16.65 -28.24
N THR A 133 0.50 17.02 -27.00
CA THR A 133 0.74 16.19 -25.83
C THR A 133 -0.61 15.89 -25.18
N PHE A 134 -0.96 14.64 -25.10
CA PHE A 134 -2.18 14.19 -24.44
C PHE A 134 -1.86 13.33 -23.22
N MET A 135 -2.69 13.44 -22.20
CA MET A 135 -2.68 12.49 -21.12
C MET A 135 -3.07 11.11 -21.68
N GLY A 136 -2.23 10.11 -21.43
CA GLY A 136 -2.47 8.76 -21.91
C GLY A 136 -3.57 8.05 -21.11
N GLU A 137 -4.12 7.00 -21.71
CA GLU A 137 -5.10 6.14 -21.03
C GLU A 137 -4.44 5.13 -20.08
N THR A 138 -3.12 4.97 -20.16
CA THR A 138 -2.32 4.02 -19.38
C THR A 138 -1.59 4.70 -18.24
N SER A 139 -1.30 3.92 -17.22
CA SER A 139 -0.47 4.34 -16.09
C SER A 139 1.01 4.21 -16.43
N ARG A 140 1.83 5.04 -15.79
CA ARG A 140 3.28 4.96 -15.78
C ARG A 140 3.74 4.64 -14.35
N ALA A 141 4.52 3.57 -14.20
CA ALA A 141 5.21 3.32 -12.94
C ALA A 141 6.33 4.35 -12.75
N LEU A 142 6.39 4.95 -11.56
CA LEU A 142 7.43 5.88 -11.17
C LEU A 142 8.62 5.14 -10.55
N GLY A 143 9.82 5.70 -10.69
CA GLY A 143 11.02 5.24 -10.01
C GLY A 143 11.08 5.66 -8.54
N ALA A 144 9.99 6.19 -8.01
CA ALA A 144 9.90 6.71 -6.65
C ALA A 144 10.26 5.66 -5.60
N SER A 145 10.94 6.08 -4.54
CA SER A 145 11.11 5.26 -3.35
C SER A 145 9.89 5.39 -2.44
N VAL A 146 9.40 4.27 -1.92
CA VAL A 146 8.36 4.22 -0.89
C VAL A 146 8.99 3.61 0.36
N VAL A 147 9.14 4.42 1.39
CA VAL A 147 9.83 4.04 2.64
C VAL A 147 8.81 3.98 3.76
N PHE A 148 8.85 2.89 4.53
CA PHE A 148 7.99 2.65 5.68
C PHE A 148 8.75 2.83 6.98
N SER A 149 8.06 3.33 8.01
CA SER A 149 8.62 3.45 9.36
C SER A 149 7.53 3.32 10.43
N ALA A 150 7.93 2.93 11.62
CA ALA A 150 7.10 2.97 12.81
C ALA A 150 7.14 4.36 13.46
N GLU A 151 6.21 4.63 14.39
CA GLU A 151 6.16 5.90 15.13
C GLU A 151 7.48 6.21 15.88
N ASN A 152 8.16 5.18 16.37
CA ASN A 152 9.38 5.31 17.18
C ASN A 152 10.65 4.82 16.45
N GLY A 153 10.67 4.78 15.13
CA GLY A 153 11.87 4.38 14.39
C GLY A 153 11.62 3.52 13.16
N GLN A 154 12.56 2.65 12.85
CA GLN A 154 12.46 1.75 11.73
C GLN A 154 11.51 0.57 12.05
N LEU A 155 10.85 0.06 11.03
CA LEU A 155 10.16 -1.21 11.12
C LEU A 155 11.17 -2.37 11.12
N PRO A 156 10.86 -3.50 11.80
CA PRO A 156 11.66 -4.70 11.67
C PRO A 156 11.66 -5.20 10.21
N LYS A 157 12.69 -5.93 9.84
CA LYS A 157 12.79 -6.55 8.53
C LYS A 157 12.41 -8.03 8.61
N LEU A 158 11.80 -8.55 7.56
CA LEU A 158 11.52 -9.98 7.45
C LEU A 158 12.84 -10.75 7.41
N TYR A 159 13.02 -11.70 8.32
CA TYR A 159 14.22 -12.53 8.51
C TYR A 159 15.45 -11.81 9.10
N ASP A 160 15.31 -10.60 9.58
CA ASP A 160 16.33 -9.92 10.40
C ASP A 160 16.31 -10.53 11.81
N VAL A 161 17.15 -11.50 12.02
CA VAL A 161 17.20 -12.32 13.26
C VAL A 161 17.90 -11.58 14.38
N ASN A 162 18.94 -10.82 14.03
CA ASN A 162 19.79 -10.08 15.00
C ASN A 162 19.25 -8.67 15.30
N GLY A 163 18.27 -8.17 14.51
CA GLY A 163 17.65 -6.86 14.71
C GLY A 163 18.50 -5.67 14.31
N ASP A 164 19.49 -5.85 13.42
CA ASP A 164 20.38 -4.76 12.98
C ASP A 164 19.85 -3.96 11.78
N GLY A 165 18.73 -4.41 11.20
CA GLY A 165 18.04 -3.77 10.08
C GLY A 165 18.51 -4.25 8.70
N ALA A 166 19.45 -5.19 8.65
CA ALA A 166 19.86 -5.89 7.44
C ALA A 166 19.37 -7.35 7.46
N VAL A 167 19.43 -8.03 6.34
CA VAL A 167 19.24 -9.49 6.28
C VAL A 167 20.41 -10.05 5.50
N ASP A 168 21.35 -10.63 6.22
CA ASP A 168 22.61 -11.11 5.64
C ASP A 168 23.10 -12.42 6.29
N MET A 169 24.33 -12.80 6.03
CA MET A 169 24.91 -14.03 6.58
C MET A 169 25.04 -14.03 8.10
N THR A 170 24.99 -12.87 8.75
CA THR A 170 25.00 -12.75 10.21
C THR A 170 23.71 -13.32 10.80
N ASP A 171 22.56 -13.05 10.14
CA ASP A 171 21.27 -13.60 10.54
C ASP A 171 21.24 -15.13 10.41
N VAL A 172 21.79 -15.64 9.33
CA VAL A 172 21.94 -17.09 9.13
C VAL A 172 22.78 -17.71 10.27
N GLN A 173 23.86 -17.05 10.67
CA GLN A 173 24.71 -17.51 11.77
C GLN A 173 23.96 -17.47 13.11
N VAL A 174 23.27 -16.37 13.42
CA VAL A 174 22.48 -16.24 14.67
C VAL A 174 21.38 -17.31 14.73
N LEU A 175 20.69 -17.55 13.60
CA LEU A 175 19.70 -18.62 13.54
C LEU A 175 20.32 -20.01 13.77
N LEU A 176 21.46 -20.28 13.15
CA LEU A 176 22.20 -21.54 13.33
C LEU A 176 22.64 -21.74 14.79
N ASP A 177 23.14 -20.69 15.43
CA ASP A 177 23.55 -20.71 16.84
C ASP A 177 22.36 -20.96 17.75
N GLY A 178 21.21 -20.35 17.44
CA GLY A 178 19.95 -20.59 18.16
C GLY A 178 19.41 -22.01 18.01
N VAL A 179 19.48 -22.60 16.82
CA VAL A 179 19.09 -24.01 16.55
C VAL A 179 20.01 -24.96 17.32
N ASN A 180 21.31 -24.65 17.38
CA ASN A 180 22.29 -25.44 18.15
C ASN A 180 22.25 -25.18 19.66
N GLY A 181 21.40 -24.30 20.16
CA GLY A 181 21.28 -23.96 21.56
C GLY A 181 22.46 -23.17 22.12
N LEU A 182 23.23 -22.50 21.25
CA LEU A 182 24.34 -21.61 21.62
C LEU A 182 23.85 -20.20 21.90
N GLU A 183 22.70 -19.82 21.35
CA GLU A 183 22.03 -18.55 21.54
C GLU A 183 20.54 -18.78 21.87
N GLU A 184 19.98 -17.92 22.74
CA GLU A 184 18.57 -18.01 23.13
C GLU A 184 17.70 -17.19 22.18
N LEU A 185 16.91 -17.86 21.34
CA LEU A 185 15.95 -17.23 20.46
C LEU A 185 14.59 -17.09 21.17
N SER A 186 13.94 -15.93 21.02
CA SER A 186 12.59 -15.73 21.54
C SER A 186 11.57 -16.67 20.86
N GLU A 187 10.45 -16.96 21.54
CA GLU A 187 9.39 -17.78 20.94
C GLU A 187 8.82 -17.18 19.65
N THR A 188 8.76 -15.84 19.56
CA THR A 188 8.34 -15.13 18.36
C THR A 188 9.30 -15.39 17.20
N VAL A 189 10.60 -15.26 17.43
CA VAL A 189 11.63 -15.54 16.43
C VAL A 189 11.59 -17.00 16.00
N ARG A 190 11.40 -17.94 16.94
CA ARG A 190 11.29 -19.37 16.62
C ARG A 190 10.11 -19.67 15.70
N ARG A 191 8.96 -19.07 15.98
CA ARG A 191 7.75 -19.23 15.14
C ARG A 191 7.94 -18.58 13.77
N ASP A 192 8.45 -17.36 13.74
CA ASP A 192 8.56 -16.57 12.51
C ASP A 192 9.65 -17.10 11.56
N LEU A 193 10.57 -17.92 12.07
CA LEU A 193 11.68 -18.53 11.32
C LEU A 193 11.52 -20.04 11.08
N ASP A 194 10.38 -20.63 11.38
CA ASP A 194 9.99 -21.93 10.87
C ASP A 194 9.63 -21.77 9.36
N LEU A 195 10.67 -21.70 8.56
CA LEU A 195 10.56 -21.43 7.11
C LEU A 195 10.17 -22.67 6.32
N SER A 196 10.37 -23.85 6.90
CA SER A 196 9.94 -25.13 6.35
C SER A 196 8.45 -25.38 6.57
N GLY A 197 7.85 -24.74 7.59
CA GLY A 197 6.43 -24.87 7.96
C GLY A 197 6.10 -26.20 8.63
N ASP A 198 7.08 -26.91 9.20
CA ASP A 198 6.87 -28.21 9.84
C ASP A 198 6.62 -28.09 11.37
N GLY A 199 6.67 -26.89 11.91
CA GLY A 199 6.48 -26.57 13.33
C GLY A 199 7.74 -26.77 14.18
N ILE A 200 8.88 -27.08 13.58
CA ILE A 200 10.14 -27.34 14.27
C ILE A 200 11.23 -26.43 13.71
N LEU A 201 11.76 -25.54 14.55
CA LEU A 201 12.92 -24.74 14.16
C LEU A 201 14.19 -25.57 14.20
N ASP A 202 14.73 -25.93 13.02
CA ASP A 202 15.89 -26.75 12.88
C ASP A 202 16.83 -26.31 11.74
N THR A 203 17.76 -27.18 11.34
CA THR A 203 18.74 -26.87 10.27
C THR A 203 18.12 -26.76 8.89
N ALA A 204 16.89 -27.24 8.66
CA ALA A 204 16.19 -27.05 7.39
C ALA A 204 15.82 -25.57 7.21
N ASP A 205 15.39 -24.88 8.28
CA ASP A 205 15.07 -23.47 8.26
C ASP A 205 16.32 -22.61 8.03
N VAL A 206 17.43 -22.98 8.67
CA VAL A 206 18.73 -22.34 8.44
C VAL A 206 19.14 -22.46 6.97
N GLN A 207 18.94 -23.63 6.36
CA GLN A 207 19.24 -23.86 4.95
C GLN A 207 18.39 -22.96 4.05
N ILE A 208 17.09 -22.85 4.33
CA ILE A 208 16.17 -21.99 3.56
C ILE A 208 16.58 -20.52 3.66
N LEU A 209 16.90 -20.04 4.88
CA LEU A 209 17.37 -18.66 5.05
C LEU A 209 18.69 -18.40 4.33
N PHE A 210 19.64 -19.35 4.43
CA PHE A 210 20.91 -19.27 3.71
C PHE A 210 20.71 -19.15 2.19
N GLU A 211 19.80 -19.96 1.62
CA GLU A 211 19.50 -19.91 0.19
C GLU A 211 18.89 -18.57 -0.23
N LYS A 212 17.95 -18.02 0.57
CA LYS A 212 17.37 -16.70 0.33
C LYS A 212 18.43 -15.60 0.34
N VAL A 213 19.27 -15.55 1.38
CA VAL A 213 20.33 -14.55 1.53
C VAL A 213 21.36 -14.68 0.38
N SER A 214 21.76 -15.91 0.04
CA SER A 214 22.72 -16.17 -1.05
C SER A 214 22.15 -15.78 -2.42
N ALA A 215 20.83 -15.85 -2.61
CA ALA A 215 20.15 -15.40 -3.82
C ALA A 215 19.98 -13.88 -3.92
N GLY A 216 20.41 -13.11 -2.91
CA GLY A 216 20.28 -11.65 -2.87
C GLY A 216 18.87 -11.18 -2.48
N PHE A 217 18.26 -11.85 -1.53
CA PHE A 217 16.94 -11.47 -0.99
C PHE A 217 16.95 -10.02 -0.51
N THR A 218 15.98 -9.24 -0.97
CA THR A 218 15.75 -7.88 -0.48
C THR A 218 14.84 -7.94 0.73
N ALA A 219 15.35 -7.47 1.87
CA ALA A 219 14.61 -7.44 3.12
C ALA A 219 13.40 -6.51 3.03
N LEU A 220 12.21 -7.06 3.29
CA LEU A 220 10.96 -6.30 3.33
C LEU A 220 10.69 -5.79 4.75
N ASP A 221 10.12 -4.59 4.85
CA ASP A 221 9.59 -4.07 6.11
C ASP A 221 8.43 -4.92 6.60
N VAL A 222 8.37 -5.15 7.91
CA VAL A 222 7.32 -5.93 8.56
C VAL A 222 6.56 -5.06 9.55
N VAL A 223 5.24 -5.14 9.49
CA VAL A 223 4.36 -4.62 10.55
C VAL A 223 3.73 -5.78 11.30
N LYS A 224 3.88 -5.77 12.64
CA LYS A 224 3.24 -6.71 13.57
C LYS A 224 2.10 -5.98 14.27
N VAL A 225 0.91 -6.56 14.20
CA VAL A 225 -0.31 -5.96 14.73
C VAL A 225 -0.83 -6.85 15.86
N PRO A 226 -0.80 -6.38 17.10
CA PRO A 226 -1.21 -7.20 18.23
C PRO A 226 -2.68 -7.62 18.14
N ALA A 227 -3.01 -8.70 18.81
CA ALA A 227 -4.39 -9.19 18.92
C ALA A 227 -5.34 -8.08 19.39
N ASN A 228 -6.47 -7.90 18.68
CA ASN A 228 -7.47 -6.85 18.96
C ASN A 228 -6.87 -5.44 19.06
N GLY A 229 -5.75 -5.21 18.37
CA GLY A 229 -4.95 -3.99 18.45
C GLY A 229 -4.79 -3.28 17.13
N THR A 230 -3.99 -2.23 17.16
CA THR A 230 -3.70 -1.38 16.00
C THR A 230 -2.21 -1.10 15.94
N ALA A 231 -1.66 -1.10 14.72
CA ALA A 231 -0.31 -0.62 14.44
C ALA A 231 -0.37 0.57 13.47
N THR A 232 0.42 1.60 13.72
CA THR A 232 0.56 2.77 12.83
C THR A 232 1.81 2.64 12.00
N VAL A 233 1.67 2.86 10.69
CA VAL A 233 2.76 2.87 9.73
C VAL A 233 2.83 4.27 9.11
N HIS A 234 4.02 4.86 9.11
CA HIS A 234 4.34 6.10 8.41
C HIS A 234 4.97 5.78 7.07
N VAL A 235 4.57 6.53 6.05
CA VAL A 235 5.04 6.34 4.68
C VAL A 235 5.63 7.62 4.16
N THR A 236 6.79 7.52 3.52
CA THR A 236 7.38 8.61 2.74
C THR A 236 7.57 8.13 1.30
N VAL A 237 6.89 8.79 0.37
CA VAL A 237 7.08 8.60 -1.07
C VAL A 237 8.00 9.72 -1.56
N THR A 238 9.10 9.36 -2.21
CA THR A 238 10.06 10.33 -2.75
C THR A 238 10.27 10.05 -4.24
N LEU A 239 9.88 11.01 -5.08
CA LEU A 239 10.08 10.95 -6.52
C LEU A 239 11.57 11.07 -6.86
N THR A 240 12.01 10.35 -7.88
CA THR A 240 13.35 10.53 -8.45
C THR A 240 13.43 11.81 -9.27
N ASP A 241 14.65 12.29 -9.53
CA ASP A 241 14.85 13.43 -10.44
C ASP A 241 14.36 13.13 -11.87
N ALA A 242 14.43 11.86 -12.29
CA ALA A 242 13.89 11.41 -13.57
C ALA A 242 12.36 11.47 -13.61
N ASP A 243 11.68 11.12 -12.52
CA ASP A 243 10.21 11.24 -12.41
C ASP A 243 9.79 12.72 -12.48
N LYS A 244 10.47 13.58 -11.73
CA LYS A 244 10.20 15.04 -11.73
C LYS A 244 10.44 15.64 -13.10
N ALA A 245 11.56 15.31 -13.73
CA ALA A 245 11.88 15.79 -15.07
C ALA A 245 10.81 15.39 -16.11
N TYR A 246 10.32 14.14 -16.04
CA TYR A 246 9.22 13.68 -16.88
C TYR A 246 7.94 14.48 -16.64
N MET A 247 7.58 14.72 -15.39
CA MET A 247 6.37 15.47 -15.06
C MET A 247 6.48 16.95 -15.47
N ASP A 248 7.64 17.57 -15.26
CA ASP A 248 7.88 18.96 -15.63
C ASP A 248 7.92 19.17 -17.15
N GLU A 249 8.39 18.17 -17.91
CA GLU A 249 8.44 18.22 -19.37
C GLU A 249 7.04 18.15 -20.02
N TYR A 250 6.16 17.27 -19.50
CA TYR A 250 4.89 16.96 -20.17
C TYR A 250 3.65 17.57 -19.50
N TYR A 251 3.75 18.02 -18.24
CA TYR A 251 2.60 18.46 -17.44
C TYR A 251 2.87 19.80 -16.75
N GLU A 252 2.83 20.88 -17.52
CA GLU A 252 3.10 22.24 -17.04
C GLU A 252 2.24 22.62 -15.82
N ASN A 253 0.95 22.28 -15.82
CA ASN A 253 0.00 22.58 -14.76
C ASN A 253 0.00 21.55 -13.61
N GLY A 254 0.97 20.63 -13.60
CA GLY A 254 1.04 19.54 -12.63
C GLY A 254 0.29 18.28 -13.05
N ILE A 255 0.45 17.22 -12.29
CA ILE A 255 -0.11 15.90 -12.56
C ILE A 255 -0.32 15.11 -11.27
N TYR A 256 -1.22 14.15 -11.29
CA TYR A 256 -1.44 13.25 -10.17
C TYR A 256 -0.24 12.31 -9.94
N VAL A 257 0.09 12.16 -8.67
CA VAL A 257 0.95 11.10 -8.14
C VAL A 257 0.08 10.21 -7.27
N ASP A 258 -0.15 9.01 -7.70
CA ASP A 258 -1.02 8.07 -7.01
C ASP A 258 -0.37 6.69 -6.88
N GLY A 259 -1.06 5.73 -6.29
CA GLY A 259 -0.52 4.39 -6.14
C GLY A 259 -1.17 3.60 -5.03
N PHE A 260 -0.47 2.56 -4.62
CA PHE A 260 -0.94 1.66 -3.57
C PHE A 260 0.18 1.35 -2.58
N VAL A 261 -0.17 1.32 -1.31
CA VAL A 261 0.55 0.55 -0.30
C VAL A 261 -0.08 -0.84 -0.28
N ARG A 262 0.76 -1.88 -0.31
CA ARG A 262 0.33 -3.29 -0.31
C ARG A 262 0.92 -3.98 0.91
N LEU A 263 0.10 -4.76 1.58
CA LEU A 263 0.46 -5.56 2.73
C LEU A 263 0.23 -7.03 2.39
N TYR A 264 1.27 -7.83 2.45
CA TYR A 264 1.18 -9.26 2.20
C TYR A 264 1.19 -10.02 3.51
N ALA A 265 0.14 -10.78 3.75
CA ALA A 265 -0.04 -11.55 4.98
C ALA A 265 1.04 -12.61 5.14
N GLN A 266 1.62 -12.66 6.34
CA GLN A 266 2.57 -13.70 6.74
C GLN A 266 1.95 -14.69 7.73
N SER A 267 0.77 -14.37 8.29
CA SER A 267 0.00 -15.22 9.18
C SER A 267 -0.88 -16.18 8.37
N GLU A 268 -1.08 -17.41 8.84
CA GLU A 268 -1.84 -18.47 8.16
C GLU A 268 -3.28 -18.07 7.82
N ASP A 269 -3.93 -17.31 8.71
CA ASP A 269 -5.29 -16.82 8.58
C ASP A 269 -5.36 -15.38 8.00
N GLY A 270 -4.22 -14.83 7.60
CA GLY A 270 -4.12 -13.49 7.06
C GLY A 270 -4.67 -13.37 5.64
N VAL A 271 -5.14 -12.17 5.30
CA VAL A 271 -5.56 -11.78 3.94
C VAL A 271 -4.71 -10.59 3.53
N ASP A 272 -4.22 -10.59 2.29
CA ASP A 272 -3.49 -9.46 1.73
C ASP A 272 -4.36 -8.21 1.71
N LEU A 273 -3.74 -7.07 2.03
CA LEU A 273 -4.42 -5.79 2.13
C LEU A 273 -3.78 -4.76 1.18
N SER A 274 -4.58 -3.80 0.73
CA SER A 274 -4.08 -2.67 -0.05
C SER A 274 -4.74 -1.37 0.36
N LEU A 275 -4.00 -0.27 0.22
CA LEU A 275 -4.46 1.08 0.54
C LEU A 275 -4.10 2.02 -0.62
N PRO A 276 -5.10 2.56 -1.34
CA PRO A 276 -4.84 3.53 -2.39
C PRO A 276 -4.45 4.89 -1.79
N PHE A 277 -3.48 5.54 -2.42
CA PHE A 277 -3.10 6.91 -2.12
C PHE A 277 -3.10 7.79 -3.37
N MET A 278 -3.32 9.09 -3.18
CA MET A 278 -3.34 10.08 -4.25
C MET A 278 -2.87 11.43 -3.73
N GLY A 279 -2.04 12.11 -4.51
CA GLY A 279 -1.62 13.50 -4.36
C GLY A 279 -1.44 14.15 -5.71
N PHE A 280 -1.03 15.40 -5.70
CA PHE A 280 -0.83 16.18 -6.91
C PHE A 280 0.55 16.82 -6.90
N TYR A 281 1.31 16.64 -7.96
CA TYR A 281 2.62 17.26 -8.17
C TYR A 281 2.42 18.61 -8.86
N GLY A 282 2.41 19.70 -8.10
CA GLY A 282 2.02 21.04 -8.45
C GLY A 282 0.84 21.52 -7.62
N ASN A 283 0.19 22.60 -8.04
CA ASN A 283 -1.03 23.11 -7.42
C ASN A 283 -2.21 22.86 -8.36
N TRP A 284 -3.17 22.08 -7.88
CA TRP A 284 -4.34 21.71 -8.68
C TRP A 284 -5.20 22.92 -9.09
N SER A 285 -5.14 24.02 -8.32
CA SER A 285 -5.87 25.26 -8.61
C SER A 285 -5.19 26.16 -9.65
N ASP A 286 -3.94 25.88 -10.05
CA ASP A 286 -3.23 26.67 -11.07
C ASP A 286 -3.78 26.42 -12.48
N SER A 287 -4.43 25.28 -12.70
CA SER A 287 -5.13 24.98 -13.94
C SER A 287 -6.33 25.90 -14.11
N LYS A 288 -6.44 26.53 -15.28
CA LYS A 288 -7.63 27.33 -15.61
C LYS A 288 -8.86 26.45 -15.65
N VAL A 289 -9.91 26.83 -14.92
CA VAL A 289 -11.20 26.11 -14.89
C VAL A 289 -11.88 26.12 -16.26
N PHE A 290 -11.65 27.20 -17.04
CA PHE A 290 -12.14 27.33 -18.40
C PHE A 290 -10.94 27.38 -19.34
N ASP A 291 -10.81 26.34 -20.15
CA ASP A 291 -9.85 26.33 -21.25
C ASP A 291 -10.36 27.24 -22.37
N ILE A 292 -9.74 28.42 -22.48
CA ILE A 292 -9.97 29.30 -23.65
C ILE A 292 -9.09 28.75 -24.73
N GLY A 293 -9.62 27.89 -25.61
CA GLY A 293 -8.88 27.33 -26.71
C GLY A 293 -8.23 28.42 -27.56
N TRP A 294 -7.08 28.12 -28.16
CA TRP A 294 -6.31 29.05 -29.03
C TRP A 294 -7.17 29.81 -30.07
N TYR A 295 -8.32 29.28 -30.44
CA TYR A 295 -9.28 29.89 -31.36
C TYR A 295 -9.81 31.21 -30.81
N TYR A 296 -9.91 31.39 -29.52
CA TYR A 296 -10.41 32.59 -28.87
C TYR A 296 -9.30 33.55 -28.46
N GLU A 297 -8.08 33.07 -28.22
CA GLU A 297 -6.94 33.93 -27.87
C GLU A 297 -6.53 34.89 -28.96
N GLY A 298 -6.77 34.54 -30.23
CA GLY A 298 -6.46 35.38 -31.40
C GLY A 298 -7.59 36.31 -31.85
N GLN A 299 -8.77 36.31 -31.20
CA GLN A 299 -9.94 37.01 -31.70
C GLN A 299 -10.59 37.98 -30.71
N ASP A 300 -10.00 38.26 -29.57
CA ASP A 300 -10.57 39.10 -28.49
C ASP A 300 -12.04 38.74 -28.12
N VAL A 301 -12.42 37.50 -28.31
CA VAL A 301 -13.76 37.00 -27.97
C VAL A 301 -13.75 36.50 -26.55
N LEU A 302 -14.36 37.27 -25.67
CA LEU A 302 -14.63 36.82 -24.33
C LEU A 302 -15.67 35.69 -24.38
N CYS A 303 -15.27 34.47 -23.95
CA CYS A 303 -16.24 33.44 -23.63
C CYS A 303 -16.98 33.88 -22.36
N ASN A 304 -18.24 34.23 -22.51
CA ASN A 304 -19.16 34.47 -21.41
C ASN A 304 -19.72 33.15 -20.87
#